data_86d3e804d97be6aea7cf6224578f1636
#
_entry.id   86d3e804d97be6aea7cf6224578f1636
#
_cell.length_a   1.000
_cell.length_b   1.000
_cell.length_c   1.000
_cell.angle_alpha   90.00
_cell.angle_beta   90.00
_cell.angle_gamma   90.00
#
_symmetry.space_group_name_H-M   'P 1'
#
loop_
_entity.id
_entity.type
_entity.pdbx_description
1 polymer ?
#
loop_
_entity_poly.entity_id
_entity_poly.type
_entity_poly.pdbx_seq_one_letter_code
_entity_poly.pdbx_strand_id
1 'polypeptide(L)'
;MGRLAVLAAALLAVGIGADAAAAQRFDGVRLNLASMNDQFSGPLVKLAPRAKADLGLDVNVDILSYPELLTKITADFVGETRGYDLVTMDIVWAGQFEEAGHTVVLNDLIERDKAELGLGDIYPVLFESLGRYDGKQVAYPFAGYANILAYRKDLYDAAGLQPPRTMDELTAAARRLTDKGKSQYGFVANGQKGPAVAQDWMQYNAQLGGSILGKDGKPAINSAANVESLKVYKRLFDECAPPGAVEFDWGGREESFRQGLVANMQSWSVGAAGYSDPSMSKVVGKAGIALAPVKAGMSPTYGVGGWGLAINADVDRGKQEAAWAYIKWVTSPAIQKELNLQGASSYIRKSTLKDPDLLAKYPYLPVIAESFEHGNGEYRPRIPQYPEIQDILGDAVNAVLAGDRDPKQALDAAQAKAQALF
;
A
#
# COMPACT_ATOMS: atom_id res chain seq x y z
N MET A 1 24.32 -83.66 -18.18
CA MET A 1 23.39 -83.45 -17.03
C MET A 1 23.84 -82.29 -16.24
N GLY A 2 23.35 -81.12 -16.53
CA GLY A 2 23.72 -79.87 -15.87
C GLY A 2 22.48 -79.05 -15.54
N ARG A 3 22.20 -78.85 -14.25
CA ARG A 3 21.05 -78.06 -13.80
C ARG A 3 21.44 -76.59 -13.78
N LEU A 4 20.79 -75.75 -14.57
CA LEU A 4 20.85 -74.32 -14.44
C LEU A 4 19.97 -73.90 -13.26
N ALA A 5 20.56 -73.15 -12.33
CA ALA A 5 19.87 -72.42 -11.26
C ALA A 5 19.61 -71.00 -11.73
N VAL A 6 18.32 -70.61 -11.78
CA VAL A 6 17.87 -69.26 -12.07
C VAL A 6 17.75 -68.54 -10.73
N LEU A 7 18.60 -67.49 -10.48
CA LEU A 7 18.44 -66.56 -9.39
C LEU A 7 17.44 -65.47 -9.83
N ALA A 8 16.28 -65.39 -9.17
CA ALA A 8 15.37 -64.28 -9.26
C ALA A 8 15.78 -63.21 -8.28
N ALA A 9 16.25 -62.08 -8.78
CA ALA A 9 16.46 -60.85 -7.99
C ALA A 9 15.14 -60.09 -7.80
N ALA A 10 14.64 -60.07 -6.58
CA ALA A 10 13.52 -59.24 -6.19
C ALA A 10 14.02 -57.82 -5.95
N LEU A 11 13.68 -56.89 -6.87
CA LEU A 11 13.83 -55.43 -6.63
C LEU A 11 12.70 -54.98 -5.68
N LEU A 12 13.04 -54.70 -4.42
CA LEU A 12 12.19 -53.89 -3.54
C LEU A 12 12.26 -52.43 -4.00
N ALA A 13 11.22 -51.98 -4.69
CA ALA A 13 10.96 -50.56 -4.89
C ALA A 13 10.49 -49.95 -3.56
N VAL A 14 11.40 -49.32 -2.83
CA VAL A 14 11.04 -48.40 -1.72
C VAL A 14 10.42 -47.16 -2.33
N GLY A 15 9.08 -47.16 -2.41
CA GLY A 15 8.32 -45.97 -2.71
C GLY A 15 8.51 -44.95 -1.57
N ILE A 16 9.32 -43.91 -1.80
CA ILE A 16 9.32 -42.70 -0.95
C ILE A 16 8.02 -41.99 -1.30
N GLY A 17 6.96 -42.34 -0.59
CA GLY A 17 5.76 -41.51 -0.52
C GLY A 17 6.11 -40.25 0.23
N ALA A 18 6.34 -39.15 -0.48
CA ALA A 18 6.23 -37.85 0.13
C ALA A 18 4.74 -37.70 0.52
N ASP A 19 4.42 -37.93 1.78
CA ASP A 19 3.18 -37.47 2.38
C ASP A 19 3.19 -35.93 2.25
N ALA A 20 2.61 -35.44 1.15
CA ALA A 20 2.12 -34.06 1.12
C ALA A 20 1.04 -34.03 2.21
N ALA A 21 1.35 -33.47 3.36
CA ALA A 21 0.38 -33.25 4.42
C ALA A 21 -0.84 -32.61 3.75
N ALA A 22 -1.98 -33.33 3.74
CA ALA A 22 -3.20 -32.81 3.16
C ALA A 22 -3.50 -31.48 3.83
N ALA A 23 -3.58 -30.42 3.05
CA ALA A 23 -3.87 -29.08 3.59
C ALA A 23 -5.17 -29.18 4.41
N GLN A 24 -5.16 -28.61 5.61
CA GLN A 24 -6.33 -28.59 6.47
C GLN A 24 -7.51 -27.96 5.71
N ARG A 25 -8.61 -28.69 5.63
CA ARG A 25 -9.84 -28.22 4.96
C ARG A 25 -10.85 -27.72 5.97
N PHE A 26 -11.58 -26.69 5.55
CA PHE A 26 -12.60 -25.99 6.35
C PHE A 26 -13.95 -26.05 5.64
N ASP A 27 -14.35 -27.25 5.19
CA ASP A 27 -15.58 -27.44 4.42
C ASP A 27 -16.80 -26.96 5.20
N GLY A 28 -17.57 -26.06 4.57
CA GLY A 28 -18.77 -25.46 5.15
C GLY A 28 -18.52 -24.23 6.03
N VAL A 29 -17.25 -23.85 6.27
CA VAL A 29 -16.94 -22.60 6.99
C VAL A 29 -17.06 -21.41 6.04
N ARG A 30 -17.83 -20.40 6.48
CA ARG A 30 -17.97 -19.11 5.79
C ARG A 30 -17.13 -18.07 6.51
N LEU A 31 -16.35 -17.30 5.73
CA LEU A 31 -15.62 -16.12 6.19
C LEU A 31 -16.16 -14.86 5.51
N ASN A 32 -16.43 -13.83 6.30
CA ASN A 32 -16.76 -12.48 5.83
C ASN A 32 -15.51 -11.60 5.93
N LEU A 33 -15.07 -11.09 4.80
CA LEU A 33 -13.91 -10.19 4.69
C LEU A 33 -14.39 -8.77 4.38
N ALA A 34 -14.17 -7.82 5.29
CA ALA A 34 -14.28 -6.39 4.99
C ALA A 34 -13.03 -5.96 4.22
N SER A 35 -13.20 -5.54 2.97
CA SER A 35 -12.11 -5.19 2.07
C SER A 35 -12.18 -3.75 1.63
N MET A 36 -11.05 -3.06 1.65
CA MET A 36 -10.92 -1.77 0.98
C MET A 36 -11.29 -1.90 -0.50
N ASN A 37 -11.98 -0.92 -1.05
CA ASN A 37 -12.21 -0.79 -2.48
C ASN A 37 -10.92 -0.33 -3.17
N ASP A 38 -10.09 -1.31 -3.57
CA ASP A 38 -8.79 -1.09 -4.20
C ASP A 38 -8.59 -2.08 -5.37
N GLN A 39 -7.47 -2.01 -6.08
CA GLN A 39 -7.18 -2.84 -7.25
C GLN A 39 -7.22 -4.34 -6.95
N PHE A 40 -6.94 -4.76 -5.72
CA PHE A 40 -6.99 -6.18 -5.31
C PHE A 40 -8.41 -6.70 -5.05
N SER A 41 -9.40 -5.84 -4.84
CA SER A 41 -10.75 -6.25 -4.41
C SER A 41 -11.46 -7.12 -5.45
N GLY A 42 -11.46 -6.68 -6.69
CA GLY A 42 -12.02 -7.47 -7.79
C GLY A 42 -11.34 -8.84 -7.98
N PRO A 43 -10.00 -8.91 -8.04
CA PRO A 43 -9.25 -10.16 -8.02
C PRO A 43 -9.56 -11.07 -6.83
N LEU A 44 -9.72 -10.54 -5.60
CA LEU A 44 -10.12 -11.34 -4.42
C LEU A 44 -11.48 -12.01 -4.61
N VAL A 45 -12.47 -11.26 -5.11
CA VAL A 45 -13.80 -11.82 -5.42
C VAL A 45 -13.70 -12.94 -6.45
N LYS A 46 -12.90 -12.75 -7.51
CA LYS A 46 -12.68 -13.78 -8.55
C LYS A 46 -11.96 -15.02 -8.01
N LEU A 47 -11.16 -14.89 -6.96
CA LEU A 47 -10.46 -16.01 -6.33
C LEU A 47 -11.30 -16.76 -5.30
N ALA A 48 -12.47 -16.27 -4.89
CA ALA A 48 -13.32 -16.95 -3.89
C ALA A 48 -13.68 -18.41 -4.28
N PRO A 49 -14.03 -18.75 -5.56
CA PRO A 49 -14.23 -20.14 -5.96
C PRO A 49 -12.97 -21.01 -5.81
N ARG A 50 -11.78 -20.42 -6.01
CA ARG A 50 -10.51 -21.10 -5.84
C ARG A 50 -10.21 -21.37 -4.37
N ALA A 51 -10.48 -20.42 -3.46
CA ALA A 51 -10.38 -20.62 -2.01
C ALA A 51 -11.30 -21.77 -1.55
N LYS A 52 -12.51 -21.87 -2.12
CA LYS A 52 -13.42 -22.98 -1.85
C LYS A 52 -12.86 -24.32 -2.34
N ALA A 53 -12.27 -24.37 -3.51
CA ALA A 53 -11.67 -25.60 -4.05
C ALA A 53 -10.45 -26.05 -3.24
N ASP A 54 -9.55 -25.12 -2.91
CA ASP A 54 -8.28 -25.40 -2.25
C ASP A 54 -8.44 -25.63 -0.74
N LEU A 55 -9.26 -24.83 -0.06
CA LEU A 55 -9.38 -24.79 1.40
C LEU A 55 -10.75 -25.26 1.94
N GLY A 56 -11.78 -25.38 1.11
CA GLY A 56 -13.16 -25.61 1.54
C GLY A 56 -13.88 -24.36 2.03
N LEU A 57 -13.22 -23.20 2.04
CA LEU A 57 -13.74 -21.94 2.58
C LEU A 57 -14.69 -21.23 1.63
N ASP A 58 -15.83 -20.79 2.13
CA ASP A 58 -16.77 -19.91 1.44
C ASP A 58 -16.47 -18.45 1.86
N VAL A 59 -15.73 -17.71 1.02
CA VAL A 59 -15.27 -16.36 1.35
C VAL A 59 -16.17 -15.33 0.70
N ASN A 60 -16.84 -14.52 1.53
CA ASN A 60 -17.64 -13.36 1.12
C ASN A 60 -16.80 -12.10 1.30
N VAL A 61 -16.68 -11.27 0.25
CA VAL A 61 -15.90 -10.02 0.28
C VAL A 61 -16.85 -8.84 0.20
N ASP A 62 -16.92 -8.05 1.27
CA ASP A 62 -17.64 -6.76 1.31
C ASP A 62 -16.67 -5.63 0.96
N ILE A 63 -16.88 -4.98 -0.19
CA ILE A 63 -15.99 -3.95 -0.74
C ILE A 63 -16.47 -2.58 -0.29
N LEU A 64 -15.63 -1.85 0.45
CA LEU A 64 -15.97 -0.62 1.13
C LEU A 64 -15.01 0.52 0.76
N SER A 65 -15.50 1.74 0.68
CA SER A 65 -14.64 2.92 0.58
C SER A 65 -13.81 3.11 1.86
N TYR A 66 -12.73 3.90 1.79
CA TYR A 66 -11.82 4.08 2.93
C TYR A 66 -12.53 4.52 4.23
N PRO A 67 -13.38 5.58 4.22
CA PRO A 67 -14.10 5.99 5.43
C PRO A 67 -15.16 4.99 5.88
N GLU A 68 -15.85 4.32 4.93
CA GLU A 68 -16.85 3.29 5.27
C GLU A 68 -16.20 2.07 5.91
N LEU A 69 -15.03 1.64 5.39
CA LEU A 69 -14.30 0.51 5.93
C LEU A 69 -13.95 0.75 7.40
N LEU A 70 -13.27 1.87 7.70
CA LEU A 70 -12.87 2.19 9.07
C LEU A 70 -14.10 2.29 10.00
N THR A 71 -15.17 2.97 9.56
CA THR A 71 -16.39 3.13 10.34
C THR A 71 -17.06 1.79 10.64
N LYS A 72 -17.24 0.93 9.62
CA LYS A 72 -17.94 -0.36 9.79
C LYS A 72 -17.13 -1.34 10.63
N ILE A 73 -15.82 -1.49 10.39
CA ILE A 73 -15.01 -2.42 11.18
C ILE A 73 -14.86 -1.95 12.63
N THR A 74 -14.76 -0.63 12.87
CA THR A 74 -14.74 -0.10 14.24
C THR A 74 -16.07 -0.36 14.95
N ALA A 75 -17.19 -0.15 14.28
CA ALA A 75 -18.51 -0.44 14.85
C ALA A 75 -18.70 -1.95 15.13
N ASP A 76 -18.22 -2.82 14.23
CA ASP A 76 -18.27 -4.27 14.42
C ASP A 76 -17.44 -4.71 15.63
N PHE A 77 -16.22 -4.19 15.77
CA PHE A 77 -15.32 -4.52 16.87
C PHE A 77 -15.81 -3.99 18.21
N VAL A 78 -16.20 -2.71 18.29
CA VAL A 78 -16.71 -2.11 19.53
C VAL A 78 -18.04 -2.74 19.96
N GLY A 79 -18.89 -3.09 18.99
CA GLY A 79 -20.17 -3.74 19.23
C GLY A 79 -20.10 -5.26 19.42
N GLU A 80 -18.92 -5.87 19.24
CA GLU A 80 -18.71 -7.33 19.27
C GLU A 80 -19.72 -8.11 18.40
N THR A 81 -20.11 -7.49 17.25
CA THR A 81 -21.20 -8.06 16.42
C THR A 81 -20.75 -9.25 15.59
N ARG A 82 -19.40 -9.42 15.39
CA ARG A 82 -18.78 -10.52 14.64
C ARG A 82 -19.29 -10.61 13.19
N GLY A 83 -19.62 -9.46 12.62
CA GLY A 83 -20.08 -9.34 11.24
C GLY A 83 -18.96 -9.64 10.24
N TYR A 84 -17.73 -9.33 10.61
CA TYR A 84 -16.54 -9.62 9.84
C TYR A 84 -15.59 -10.54 10.60
N ASP A 85 -15.08 -11.57 9.91
CA ASP A 85 -14.07 -12.50 10.43
C ASP A 85 -12.65 -12.01 10.11
N LEU A 86 -12.51 -11.36 8.94
CA LEU A 86 -11.27 -10.80 8.40
C LEU A 86 -11.50 -9.36 7.95
N VAL A 87 -10.47 -8.53 8.09
CA VAL A 87 -10.50 -7.15 7.59
C VAL A 87 -9.19 -6.82 6.88
N THR A 88 -9.25 -6.01 5.82
CA THR A 88 -8.07 -5.31 5.33
C THR A 88 -7.83 -4.10 6.23
N MET A 89 -6.68 -4.07 6.88
CA MET A 89 -6.29 -3.05 7.85
C MET A 89 -5.21 -2.15 7.25
N ASP A 90 -5.44 -0.83 7.21
CA ASP A 90 -4.39 0.12 6.82
C ASP A 90 -3.27 0.10 7.89
N ILE A 91 -2.04 0.20 7.44
CA ILE A 91 -0.83 0.30 8.25
C ILE A 91 -1.00 1.25 9.45
N VAL A 92 -1.71 2.35 9.28
CA VAL A 92 -1.85 3.40 10.30
C VAL A 92 -2.90 3.11 11.36
N TRP A 93 -3.72 2.06 11.20
CA TRP A 93 -4.73 1.65 12.19
C TRP A 93 -4.19 0.62 13.19
N ALA A 94 -2.98 0.09 12.94
CA ALA A 94 -2.42 -1.00 13.75
C ALA A 94 -2.34 -0.67 15.25
N GLY A 95 -1.91 0.56 15.59
CA GLY A 95 -1.83 1.01 16.99
C GLY A 95 -3.20 1.09 17.66
N GLN A 96 -4.18 1.70 16.97
CA GLN A 96 -5.55 1.83 17.50
C GLN A 96 -6.19 0.46 17.78
N PHE A 97 -6.07 -0.47 16.84
CA PHE A 97 -6.73 -1.78 16.96
C PHE A 97 -5.98 -2.72 17.90
N GLU A 98 -4.65 -2.58 18.01
CA GLU A 98 -3.86 -3.36 18.97
C GLU A 98 -4.18 -2.96 20.41
N GLU A 99 -4.13 -1.66 20.73
CA GLU A 99 -4.38 -1.18 22.09
C GLU A 99 -5.81 -1.47 22.56
N ALA A 100 -6.78 -1.50 21.64
CA ALA A 100 -8.15 -1.87 21.93
C ALA A 100 -8.38 -3.39 21.98
N GLY A 101 -7.40 -4.22 21.58
CA GLY A 101 -7.52 -5.68 21.57
C GLY A 101 -8.48 -6.23 20.52
N HIS A 102 -8.78 -5.45 19.47
CA HIS A 102 -9.77 -5.80 18.44
C HIS A 102 -9.31 -6.86 17.45
N THR A 103 -8.00 -7.10 17.35
CA THR A 103 -7.45 -8.06 16.39
C THR A 103 -6.59 -9.12 17.08
N VAL A 104 -6.59 -10.32 16.49
CA VAL A 104 -5.77 -11.44 16.99
C VAL A 104 -4.28 -11.09 16.83
N VAL A 105 -3.50 -11.25 17.88
CA VAL A 105 -2.04 -11.19 17.81
C VAL A 105 -1.51 -12.44 17.13
N LEU A 106 -0.90 -12.30 15.96
CA LEU A 106 -0.53 -13.39 15.06
C LEU A 106 0.85 -14.02 15.38
N ASN A 107 1.59 -13.50 16.36
CA ASN A 107 2.98 -13.93 16.63
C ASN A 107 3.12 -15.46 16.77
N ASP A 108 2.25 -16.09 17.58
CA ASP A 108 2.28 -17.54 17.82
C ASP A 108 1.91 -18.34 16.56
N LEU A 109 0.94 -17.85 15.79
CA LEU A 109 0.53 -18.45 14.52
C LEU A 109 1.66 -18.36 13.48
N ILE A 110 2.34 -17.22 13.41
CA ILE A 110 3.49 -17.01 12.54
C ILE A 110 4.66 -17.93 12.95
N GLU A 111 4.98 -18.02 14.24
CA GLU A 111 6.06 -18.90 14.71
C GLU A 111 5.73 -20.38 14.46
N ARG A 112 4.48 -20.80 14.70
CA ARG A 112 4.01 -22.15 14.43
C ARG A 112 4.19 -22.55 12.97
N ASP A 113 3.83 -21.66 12.04
CA ASP A 113 3.75 -21.94 10.61
C ASP A 113 4.93 -21.31 9.82
N LYS A 114 5.98 -20.83 10.47
CA LYS A 114 7.08 -20.08 9.83
C LYS A 114 7.76 -20.79 8.66
N ALA A 115 7.83 -22.13 8.70
CA ALA A 115 8.42 -22.92 7.62
C ALA A 115 7.60 -22.83 6.32
N GLU A 116 6.27 -22.71 6.43
CA GLU A 116 5.34 -22.60 5.31
C GLU A 116 5.26 -21.16 4.78
N LEU A 117 5.36 -20.17 5.65
CA LEU A 117 5.15 -18.77 5.32
C LEU A 117 6.21 -18.18 4.37
N GLY A 118 7.43 -18.75 4.36
CA GLY A 118 8.50 -18.24 3.50
C GLY A 118 8.86 -16.79 3.80
N LEU A 119 8.98 -16.40 5.09
CA LEU A 119 9.16 -15.02 5.54
C LEU A 119 10.37 -14.31 4.92
N GLY A 120 11.45 -15.05 4.57
CA GLY A 120 12.62 -14.49 3.89
C GLY A 120 12.34 -13.93 2.49
N ASP A 121 11.23 -14.32 1.87
CA ASP A 121 10.74 -13.82 0.59
C ASP A 121 9.90 -12.53 0.72
N ILE A 122 9.40 -12.22 1.91
CA ILE A 122 8.67 -10.96 2.17
C ILE A 122 9.68 -9.82 2.36
N TYR A 123 9.35 -8.63 1.83
CA TYR A 123 10.16 -7.44 2.10
C TYR A 123 10.09 -7.08 3.58
N PRO A 124 11.25 -6.95 4.28
CA PRO A 124 11.25 -6.67 5.72
C PRO A 124 10.45 -5.42 6.08
N VAL A 125 10.59 -4.35 5.30
CA VAL A 125 9.84 -3.11 5.53
C VAL A 125 8.34 -3.32 5.49
N LEU A 126 7.83 -4.19 4.62
CA LEU A 126 6.39 -4.47 4.55
C LEU A 126 5.95 -5.37 5.70
N PHE A 127 6.77 -6.33 6.10
CA PHE A 127 6.47 -7.18 7.26
C PHE A 127 6.38 -6.36 8.54
N GLU A 128 7.31 -5.41 8.73
CA GLU A 128 7.32 -4.52 9.89
C GLU A 128 6.21 -3.47 9.83
N SER A 129 5.88 -2.95 8.64
CA SER A 129 4.94 -1.85 8.52
C SER A 129 3.48 -2.29 8.44
N LEU A 130 3.17 -3.38 7.68
CA LEU A 130 1.79 -3.77 7.40
C LEU A 130 1.20 -4.65 8.50
N GLY A 131 1.09 -4.12 9.70
CA GLY A 131 0.39 -4.77 10.80
C GLY A 131 1.20 -5.08 12.03
N ARG A 132 2.46 -4.57 12.15
CA ARG A 132 3.22 -4.69 13.38
C ARG A 132 3.16 -3.40 14.20
N TYR A 133 2.80 -3.52 15.45
CA TYR A 133 2.79 -2.45 16.44
C TYR A 133 3.26 -2.98 17.79
N ASP A 134 4.15 -2.26 18.45
CA ASP A 134 4.73 -2.59 19.77
C ASP A 134 5.17 -4.08 19.90
N GLY A 135 5.87 -4.58 18.87
CA GLY A 135 6.37 -5.97 18.82
C GLY A 135 5.31 -7.03 18.50
N LYS A 136 4.03 -6.67 18.44
CA LYS A 136 2.92 -7.57 18.10
C LYS A 136 2.56 -7.46 16.62
N GLN A 137 2.37 -8.60 15.96
CA GLN A 137 1.86 -8.66 14.59
C GLN A 137 0.34 -8.80 14.64
N VAL A 138 -0.40 -7.71 14.45
CA VAL A 138 -1.87 -7.65 14.53
C VAL A 138 -2.56 -7.78 13.18
N ALA A 139 -1.79 -7.77 12.11
CA ALA A 139 -2.22 -8.16 10.77
C ALA A 139 -1.06 -8.78 10.01
N TYR A 140 -1.34 -9.62 9.01
CA TYR A 140 -0.32 -10.19 8.15
C TYR A 140 -0.22 -9.38 6.84
N PRO A 141 0.99 -9.05 6.34
CA PRO A 141 1.15 -8.31 5.10
C PRO A 141 0.39 -8.94 3.94
N PHE A 142 -0.38 -8.15 3.22
CA PHE A 142 -1.17 -8.63 2.09
C PHE A 142 -0.92 -7.81 0.81
N ALA A 143 -1.08 -6.49 0.86
CA ALA A 143 -0.95 -5.61 -0.29
C ALA A 143 0.01 -4.46 0.05
N GLY A 144 1.28 -4.59 -0.36
CA GLY A 144 2.30 -3.57 -0.16
C GLY A 144 2.37 -2.60 -1.35
N TYR A 145 2.44 -1.31 -1.04
CA TYR A 145 2.57 -0.21 -1.99
C TYR A 145 3.80 0.62 -1.68
N ALA A 146 4.44 1.14 -2.73
CA ALA A 146 5.48 2.14 -2.62
C ALA A 146 5.04 3.45 -3.26
N ASN A 147 5.54 4.57 -2.76
CA ASN A 147 5.42 5.82 -3.46
C ASN A 147 6.36 5.83 -4.66
N ILE A 148 5.81 6.15 -5.82
CA ILE A 148 6.50 6.23 -7.10
C ILE A 148 6.22 7.56 -7.79
N LEU A 149 7.05 7.92 -8.76
CA LEU A 149 6.77 8.98 -9.71
C LEU A 149 6.20 8.39 -10.99
N ALA A 150 4.96 8.72 -11.33
CA ALA A 150 4.42 8.56 -12.66
C ALA A 150 4.68 9.83 -13.47
N TYR A 151 5.22 9.70 -14.68
CA TYR A 151 5.53 10.85 -15.52
C TYR A 151 5.21 10.61 -16.99
N ARG A 152 4.99 11.66 -17.74
CA ARG A 152 4.71 11.63 -19.19
C ARG A 152 6.04 11.56 -19.95
N LYS A 153 6.48 10.33 -20.24
CA LYS A 153 7.72 10.07 -20.97
C LYS A 153 7.81 10.83 -22.28
N ASP A 154 6.72 10.86 -23.05
CA ASP A 154 6.66 11.58 -24.33
C ASP A 154 6.90 13.09 -24.18
N LEU A 155 6.40 13.72 -23.12
CA LEU A 155 6.63 15.13 -22.83
C LEU A 155 8.07 15.38 -22.37
N TYR A 156 8.63 14.47 -21.59
CA TYR A 156 10.03 14.52 -21.14
C TYR A 156 10.98 14.37 -22.31
N ASP A 157 10.76 13.37 -23.18
CA ASP A 157 11.56 13.14 -24.39
C ASP A 157 11.51 14.38 -25.30
N ALA A 158 10.33 14.96 -25.56
CA ALA A 158 10.16 16.15 -26.37
C ALA A 158 10.86 17.40 -25.79
N ALA A 159 10.98 17.48 -24.45
CA ALA A 159 11.64 18.59 -23.77
C ALA A 159 13.15 18.35 -23.51
N GLY A 160 13.67 17.17 -23.85
CA GLY A 160 15.06 16.77 -23.56
C GLY A 160 15.33 16.60 -22.08
N LEU A 161 14.31 16.21 -21.28
CA LEU A 161 14.41 16.01 -19.85
C LEU A 161 14.60 14.54 -19.48
N GLN A 162 15.23 14.30 -18.33
CA GLN A 162 15.28 12.98 -17.70
C GLN A 162 14.30 12.95 -16.52
N PRO A 163 13.80 11.76 -16.12
CA PRO A 163 12.99 11.63 -14.91
C PRO A 163 13.71 12.24 -13.70
N PRO A 164 13.04 13.11 -12.91
CA PRO A 164 13.67 13.80 -11.80
C PRO A 164 14.05 12.84 -10.68
N ARG A 165 15.22 13.04 -10.09
CA ARG A 165 15.71 12.32 -8.90
C ARG A 165 15.61 13.15 -7.65
N THR A 166 15.55 14.48 -7.82
CA THR A 166 15.44 15.43 -6.71
C THR A 166 14.17 16.26 -6.82
N MET A 167 13.73 16.79 -5.66
CA MET A 167 12.55 17.67 -5.61
C MET A 167 12.76 18.97 -6.39
N ASP A 168 13.99 19.46 -6.48
CA ASP A 168 14.33 20.64 -7.29
C ASP A 168 14.20 20.32 -8.79
N GLU A 169 14.66 19.15 -9.23
CA GLU A 169 14.48 18.68 -10.60
C GLU A 169 13.00 18.47 -10.93
N LEU A 170 12.21 17.88 -10.01
CA LEU A 170 10.76 17.75 -10.19
C LEU A 170 10.08 19.10 -10.35
N THR A 171 10.42 20.06 -9.50
CA THR A 171 9.86 21.42 -9.56
C THR A 171 10.22 22.12 -10.87
N ALA A 172 11.47 21.99 -11.31
CA ALA A 172 11.92 22.56 -12.58
C ALA A 172 11.22 21.93 -13.79
N ALA A 173 11.11 20.59 -13.80
CA ALA A 173 10.41 19.86 -14.84
C ALA A 173 8.91 20.20 -14.88
N ALA A 174 8.26 20.26 -13.70
CA ALA A 174 6.86 20.64 -13.61
C ALA A 174 6.59 22.02 -14.22
N ARG A 175 7.40 23.03 -13.87
CA ARG A 175 7.28 24.37 -14.47
C ARG A 175 7.49 24.36 -15.97
N ARG A 176 8.54 23.68 -16.46
CA ARG A 176 8.87 23.62 -17.90
C ARG A 176 7.79 22.92 -18.71
N LEU A 177 7.12 21.92 -18.13
CA LEU A 177 6.09 21.13 -18.81
C LEU A 177 4.68 21.68 -18.60
N THR A 178 4.53 22.80 -17.88
CA THR A 178 3.25 23.51 -17.75
C THR A 178 3.03 24.43 -18.93
N ASP A 179 1.96 24.20 -19.68
CA ASP A 179 1.44 25.08 -20.75
C ASP A 179 -0.08 25.25 -20.56
N LYS A 180 -0.44 26.25 -19.75
CA LYS A 180 -1.86 26.53 -19.43
C LYS A 180 -2.69 26.85 -20.67
N GLY A 181 -2.06 27.37 -21.74
CA GLY A 181 -2.72 27.66 -23.01
C GLY A 181 -3.15 26.40 -23.77
N LYS A 182 -2.50 25.26 -23.50
CA LYS A 182 -2.86 23.95 -24.03
C LYS A 182 -3.58 23.07 -23.05
N SER A 183 -3.97 23.58 -21.88
CA SER A 183 -4.51 22.79 -20.77
C SER A 183 -3.58 21.63 -20.36
N GLN A 184 -2.26 21.84 -20.46
CA GLN A 184 -1.24 20.91 -20.00
C GLN A 184 -0.63 21.44 -18.70
N TYR A 185 -0.61 20.61 -17.69
CA TYR A 185 -0.12 20.96 -16.36
C TYR A 185 1.08 20.09 -15.98
N GLY A 186 2.05 20.69 -15.30
CA GLY A 186 3.28 20.01 -14.98
C GLY A 186 3.20 19.08 -13.77
N PHE A 187 2.16 19.21 -12.94
CA PHE A 187 2.07 18.56 -11.66
C PHE A 187 0.62 18.31 -11.23
N VAL A 188 0.41 17.25 -10.46
CA VAL A 188 -0.81 17.02 -9.68
C VAL A 188 -0.49 16.23 -8.41
N ALA A 189 -1.20 16.54 -7.34
CA ALA A 189 -1.24 15.77 -6.11
C ALA A 189 -2.64 15.89 -5.48
N ASN A 190 -2.89 15.16 -4.38
CA ASN A 190 -4.14 15.29 -3.64
C ASN A 190 -4.23 16.65 -2.95
N GLY A 191 -5.35 17.34 -3.14
CA GLY A 191 -5.64 18.61 -2.48
C GLY A 191 -6.85 18.57 -1.58
N GLN A 192 -7.74 17.57 -1.77
CA GLN A 192 -9.00 17.45 -1.03
C GLN A 192 -8.76 17.37 0.48
N LYS A 193 -9.48 18.22 1.20
CA LYS A 193 -9.49 18.27 2.66
C LYS A 193 -9.71 16.90 3.30
N GLY A 194 -8.95 16.59 4.34
CA GLY A 194 -9.01 15.33 5.07
C GLY A 194 -7.87 14.37 4.72
N PRO A 195 -8.11 13.05 4.75
CA PRO A 195 -7.06 12.03 4.62
C PRO A 195 -6.21 12.13 3.35
N ALA A 196 -6.81 12.49 2.22
CA ALA A 196 -6.13 12.49 0.93
C ALA A 196 -4.97 13.49 0.88
N VAL A 197 -5.24 14.77 1.19
CA VAL A 197 -4.20 15.82 1.17
C VAL A 197 -3.18 15.61 2.29
N ALA A 198 -3.61 15.16 3.47
CA ALA A 198 -2.71 14.89 4.59
C ALA A 198 -1.68 13.82 4.22
N GLN A 199 -2.13 12.70 3.64
CA GLN A 199 -1.28 11.60 3.23
C GLN A 199 -0.27 12.02 2.16
N ASP A 200 -0.71 12.72 1.12
CA ASP A 200 0.18 13.17 0.06
C ASP A 200 1.21 14.18 0.58
N TRP A 201 0.77 15.20 1.33
CA TRP A 201 1.74 16.15 1.88
C TRP A 201 2.76 15.48 2.81
N MET A 202 2.36 14.55 3.67
CA MET A 202 3.30 13.81 4.53
C MET A 202 4.36 13.05 3.71
N GLN A 203 3.99 12.54 2.54
CA GLN A 203 4.91 11.90 1.60
C GLN A 203 5.97 12.88 1.09
N TYR A 204 5.55 14.03 0.55
CA TYR A 204 6.45 15.09 0.10
C TYR A 204 7.29 15.63 1.26
N ASN A 205 6.68 15.76 2.43
CA ASN A 205 7.35 16.21 3.64
C ASN A 205 8.51 15.31 4.04
N ALA A 206 8.29 14.00 4.09
CA ALA A 206 9.35 13.03 4.40
C ALA A 206 10.48 13.06 3.36
N GLN A 207 10.14 13.17 2.07
CA GLN A 207 11.12 13.26 0.98
C GLN A 207 11.91 14.57 1.01
N LEU A 208 11.40 15.61 1.66
CA LEU A 208 12.08 16.88 1.89
C LEU A 208 12.80 16.95 3.26
N GLY A 209 12.76 15.87 4.05
CA GLY A 209 13.45 15.76 5.33
C GLY A 209 12.64 16.22 6.53
N GLY A 210 11.31 16.37 6.38
CA GLY A 210 10.38 16.65 7.47
C GLY A 210 9.90 15.37 8.16
N SER A 211 9.27 15.54 9.31
CA SER A 211 8.64 14.46 10.10
C SER A 211 7.46 15.00 10.89
N ILE A 212 6.45 14.18 11.09
CA ILE A 212 5.25 14.54 11.88
C ILE A 212 5.53 14.42 13.38
N LEU A 213 6.28 13.40 13.77
CA LEU A 213 6.72 13.21 15.16
C LEU A 213 8.21 13.54 15.30
N GLY A 214 8.57 14.07 16.44
CA GLY A 214 9.96 14.22 16.89
C GLY A 214 10.56 12.87 17.32
N LYS A 215 11.85 12.89 17.62
CA LYS A 215 12.57 11.71 18.13
C LYS A 215 12.07 11.22 19.50
N ASP A 216 11.38 12.08 20.22
CA ASP A 216 10.72 11.81 21.49
C ASP A 216 9.30 11.23 21.34
N GLY A 217 8.86 10.97 20.11
CA GLY A 217 7.53 10.46 19.79
C GLY A 217 6.41 11.51 19.88
N LYS A 218 6.73 12.78 20.16
CA LYS A 218 5.74 13.86 20.27
C LYS A 218 5.57 14.62 18.96
N PRO A 219 4.42 15.32 18.76
CA PRO A 219 4.19 16.11 17.57
C PRO A 219 5.29 17.15 17.30
N ALA A 220 5.81 17.17 16.08
CA ALA A 220 6.81 18.11 15.58
C ALA A 220 6.35 18.76 14.25
N ILE A 221 5.05 19.01 14.15
CA ILE A 221 4.33 19.40 12.91
C ILE A 221 4.82 20.74 12.39
N ASN A 222 5.14 21.70 13.24
CA ASN A 222 5.53 23.06 12.85
C ASN A 222 7.05 23.27 12.76
N SER A 223 7.82 22.18 12.57
CA SER A 223 9.26 22.28 12.37
C SER A 223 9.61 23.11 11.12
N ALA A 224 10.81 23.72 11.10
CA ALA A 224 11.24 24.50 9.94
C ALA A 224 11.24 23.68 8.64
N ALA A 225 11.61 22.38 8.71
CA ALA A 225 11.59 21.47 7.56
C ALA A 225 10.15 21.26 7.05
N ASN A 226 9.19 21.06 7.95
CA ASN A 226 7.79 20.86 7.58
C ASN A 226 7.16 22.13 6.97
N VAL A 227 7.48 23.30 7.53
CA VAL A 227 7.03 24.58 6.97
C VAL A 227 7.58 24.79 5.56
N GLU A 228 8.87 24.48 5.33
CA GLU A 228 9.47 24.63 4.00
C GLU A 228 8.88 23.61 3.02
N SER A 229 8.65 22.36 3.45
CA SER A 229 8.01 21.36 2.60
C SER A 229 6.60 21.77 2.17
N LEU A 230 5.82 22.38 3.07
CA LEU A 230 4.46 22.84 2.75
C LEU A 230 4.50 24.04 1.78
N LYS A 231 5.50 24.92 1.89
CA LYS A 231 5.72 25.99 0.90
C LYS A 231 6.05 25.43 -0.49
N VAL A 232 6.89 24.39 -0.57
CA VAL A 232 7.22 23.72 -1.84
C VAL A 232 5.95 23.08 -2.43
N TYR A 233 5.18 22.37 -1.61
CA TYR A 233 3.94 21.72 -2.02
C TYR A 233 2.92 22.73 -2.55
N LYS A 234 2.67 23.81 -1.81
CA LYS A 234 1.79 24.90 -2.26
C LYS A 234 2.27 25.51 -3.58
N ARG A 235 3.56 25.79 -3.72
CA ARG A 235 4.12 26.37 -4.94
C ARG A 235 3.88 25.49 -6.17
N LEU A 236 4.02 24.18 -6.03
CA LEU A 236 3.70 23.22 -7.10
C LEU A 236 2.23 23.28 -7.50
N PHE A 237 1.32 23.41 -6.52
CA PHE A 237 -0.11 23.61 -6.80
C PHE A 237 -0.38 24.93 -7.52
N ASP A 238 0.12 26.06 -7.03
CA ASP A 238 -0.14 27.39 -7.59
C ASP A 238 0.38 27.54 -9.03
N GLU A 239 1.58 27.00 -9.28
CA GLU A 239 2.27 27.21 -10.54
C GLU A 239 1.96 26.14 -11.58
N CYS A 240 1.79 24.87 -11.17
CA CYS A 240 1.85 23.73 -12.07
C CYS A 240 0.64 22.80 -12.06
N ALA A 241 -0.27 22.92 -11.08
CA ALA A 241 -1.43 22.04 -10.99
C ALA A 241 -2.64 22.54 -11.82
N PRO A 242 -3.54 21.63 -12.27
CA PRO A 242 -4.75 22.02 -12.95
C PRO A 242 -5.72 22.77 -12.02
N PRO A 243 -6.60 23.63 -12.57
CA PRO A 243 -7.67 24.24 -11.81
C PRO A 243 -8.51 23.18 -11.08
N GLY A 244 -8.89 23.46 -9.84
CA GLY A 244 -9.67 22.53 -9.02
C GLY A 244 -8.86 21.40 -8.36
N ALA A 245 -7.54 21.33 -8.55
CA ALA A 245 -6.71 20.30 -7.94
C ALA A 245 -6.78 20.29 -6.40
N VAL A 246 -7.16 21.40 -5.77
CA VAL A 246 -7.39 21.49 -4.33
C VAL A 246 -8.55 20.62 -3.82
N GLU A 247 -9.41 20.16 -4.72
CA GLU A 247 -10.53 19.25 -4.43
C GLU A 247 -10.24 17.79 -4.86
N PHE A 248 -9.07 17.51 -5.41
CA PHE A 248 -8.76 16.16 -5.88
C PHE A 248 -8.37 15.26 -4.71
N ASP A 249 -9.08 14.14 -4.62
CA ASP A 249 -8.69 12.96 -3.86
C ASP A 249 -7.79 12.04 -4.72
N TRP A 250 -7.54 10.81 -4.25
CA TRP A 250 -6.76 9.81 -5.00
C TRP A 250 -7.34 9.53 -6.38
N GLY A 251 -8.68 9.45 -6.50
CA GLY A 251 -9.37 9.19 -7.76
C GLY A 251 -9.19 10.34 -8.76
N GLY A 252 -9.44 11.58 -8.33
CA GLY A 252 -9.28 12.77 -9.16
C GLY A 252 -7.85 13.00 -9.63
N ARG A 253 -6.87 12.78 -8.72
CA ARG A 253 -5.44 12.83 -9.05
C ARG A 253 -5.08 11.79 -10.13
N GLU A 254 -5.42 10.51 -9.92
CA GLU A 254 -5.15 9.42 -10.85
C GLU A 254 -5.81 9.65 -12.21
N GLU A 255 -7.05 10.10 -12.21
CA GLU A 255 -7.80 10.36 -13.45
C GLU A 255 -7.16 11.49 -14.26
N SER A 256 -6.71 12.58 -13.63
CA SER A 256 -6.05 13.67 -14.35
C SER A 256 -4.77 13.22 -15.06
N PHE A 257 -4.00 12.29 -14.48
CA PHE A 257 -2.84 11.68 -15.15
C PHE A 257 -3.26 10.74 -16.27
N ARG A 258 -4.20 9.82 -16.01
CA ARG A 258 -4.71 8.88 -17.04
C ARG A 258 -5.30 9.59 -18.25
N GLN A 259 -5.96 10.73 -18.05
CA GLN A 259 -6.48 11.57 -19.15
C GLN A 259 -5.39 12.35 -19.88
N GLY A 260 -4.14 12.35 -19.39
CA GLY A 260 -3.00 13.00 -20.01
C GLY A 260 -2.93 14.51 -19.79
N LEU A 261 -3.69 15.03 -18.81
CA LEU A 261 -3.72 16.46 -18.48
C LEU A 261 -2.44 16.92 -17.76
N VAL A 262 -1.75 16.01 -17.06
CA VAL A 262 -0.62 16.35 -16.21
C VAL A 262 0.64 15.58 -16.60
N ALA A 263 1.80 16.22 -16.42
CA ALA A 263 3.10 15.65 -16.78
C ALA A 263 3.75 14.81 -15.67
N ASN A 264 3.49 15.14 -14.41
CA ASN A 264 4.07 14.47 -13.23
C ASN A 264 3.02 14.27 -12.14
N MET A 265 3.09 13.10 -11.53
CA MET A 265 2.28 12.73 -10.38
C MET A 265 3.08 11.78 -9.49
N GLN A 266 3.29 12.13 -8.23
CA GLN A 266 3.65 11.10 -7.25
C GLN A 266 2.38 10.35 -6.84
N SER A 267 2.47 9.03 -6.81
CA SER A 267 1.33 8.17 -6.48
C SER A 267 1.76 6.89 -5.81
N TRP A 268 0.80 6.15 -5.33
CA TRP A 268 1.00 4.78 -4.92
C TRP A 268 1.20 3.86 -6.13
N SER A 269 2.12 2.91 -6.01
CA SER A 269 2.43 1.94 -7.07
C SER A 269 1.23 1.09 -7.50
N VAL A 270 0.18 1.01 -6.68
CA VAL A 270 -1.07 0.30 -6.99
C VAL A 270 -1.75 0.86 -8.25
N GLY A 271 -1.65 2.16 -8.52
CA GLY A 271 -2.23 2.80 -9.72
C GLY A 271 -1.49 2.49 -11.02
N ALA A 272 -0.24 2.04 -10.95
CA ALA A 272 0.67 1.96 -12.10
C ALA A 272 0.16 1.08 -13.25
N ALA A 273 -0.51 -0.03 -12.97
CA ALA A 273 -1.08 -0.91 -13.98
C ALA A 273 -2.13 -0.20 -14.85
N GLY A 274 -2.92 0.70 -14.26
CA GLY A 274 -3.96 1.45 -14.96
C GLY A 274 -3.45 2.44 -16.00
N TYR A 275 -2.17 2.87 -15.93
CA TYR A 275 -1.61 3.79 -16.92
C TYR A 275 -1.33 3.11 -18.26
N SER A 276 -1.23 1.79 -18.28
CA SER A 276 -1.02 0.99 -19.49
C SER A 276 -2.29 0.31 -20.00
N ASP A 277 -3.42 0.49 -19.33
CA ASP A 277 -4.70 -0.09 -19.73
C ASP A 277 -5.46 0.86 -20.69
N PRO A 278 -5.65 0.46 -21.97
CA PRO A 278 -6.34 1.32 -22.96
C PRO A 278 -7.83 1.54 -22.65
N SER A 279 -8.43 0.73 -21.78
CA SER A 279 -9.82 0.96 -21.34
C SER A 279 -9.94 2.07 -20.29
N MET A 280 -8.84 2.42 -19.64
CA MET A 280 -8.81 3.37 -18.52
C MET A 280 -7.96 4.62 -18.82
N SER A 281 -7.00 4.55 -19.76
CA SER A 281 -5.93 5.54 -19.89
C SER A 281 -5.71 6.01 -21.33
N LYS A 282 -5.53 7.31 -21.51
CA LYS A 282 -5.11 7.97 -22.76
C LYS A 282 -3.58 8.11 -22.86
N VAL A 283 -2.85 7.72 -21.81
CA VAL A 283 -1.38 7.82 -21.77
C VAL A 283 -0.69 6.47 -21.98
N VAL A 284 -1.40 5.48 -22.52
CA VAL A 284 -0.82 4.18 -22.87
C VAL A 284 0.39 4.36 -23.77
N GLY A 285 1.52 3.73 -23.42
CA GLY A 285 2.80 3.86 -24.12
C GLY A 285 3.53 5.21 -23.91
N LYS A 286 2.89 6.17 -23.23
CA LYS A 286 3.43 7.52 -22.96
C LYS A 286 3.79 7.72 -21.48
N ALA A 287 3.28 6.88 -20.59
CA ALA A 287 3.61 6.93 -19.16
C ALA A 287 4.94 6.22 -18.89
N GLY A 288 5.75 6.81 -18.01
CA GLY A 288 6.92 6.19 -17.38
C GLY A 288 6.73 6.14 -15.87
N ILE A 289 7.37 5.16 -15.23
CA ILE A 289 7.42 5.01 -13.77
C ILE A 289 8.87 5.14 -13.34
N ALA A 290 9.12 5.97 -12.34
CA ALA A 290 10.43 6.21 -11.76
C ALA A 290 10.34 6.21 -10.22
N LEU A 291 11.49 6.16 -9.57
CA LEU A 291 11.58 6.39 -8.13
C LEU A 291 11.09 7.80 -7.79
N ALA A 292 10.39 7.93 -6.67
CA ALA A 292 9.95 9.23 -6.19
C ALA A 292 11.17 10.13 -5.87
N PRO A 293 11.17 11.42 -6.25
CA PRO A 293 12.30 12.29 -6.00
C PRO A 293 12.43 12.64 -4.51
N VAL A 294 13.66 12.81 -4.05
CA VAL A 294 13.98 13.22 -2.68
C VAL A 294 14.76 14.54 -2.68
N LYS A 295 14.92 15.16 -1.53
CA LYS A 295 15.78 16.34 -1.39
C LYS A 295 17.21 16.00 -1.79
N ALA A 296 17.86 16.90 -2.52
CA ALA A 296 19.26 16.75 -2.92
C ALA A 296 20.15 16.47 -1.69
N GLY A 297 21.02 15.45 -1.81
CA GLY A 297 21.93 15.04 -0.74
C GLY A 297 21.32 14.17 0.37
N MET A 298 20.01 13.89 0.33
CA MET A 298 19.39 12.89 1.21
C MET A 298 19.60 11.47 0.67
N SER A 299 19.70 10.51 1.58
CA SER A 299 19.59 9.10 1.23
C SER A 299 18.21 8.80 0.66
N PRO A 300 18.09 7.89 -0.32
CA PRO A 300 16.81 7.45 -0.83
C PRO A 300 15.88 7.03 0.31
N THR A 301 14.66 7.54 0.31
CA THR A 301 13.60 7.15 1.24
C THR A 301 12.27 7.28 0.54
N TYR A 302 11.53 6.18 0.50
CA TYR A 302 10.25 6.12 -0.22
C TYR A 302 9.16 5.68 0.73
N GLY A 303 8.09 6.43 0.79
CA GLY A 303 6.94 6.03 1.60
C GLY A 303 6.44 4.66 1.19
N VAL A 304 6.25 3.78 2.15
CA VAL A 304 5.56 2.52 1.95
C VAL A 304 4.27 2.51 2.75
N GLY A 305 3.29 1.80 2.24
CA GLY A 305 1.98 1.65 2.85
C GLY A 305 1.27 0.45 2.28
N GLY A 306 -0.01 0.37 2.51
CA GLY A 306 -0.82 -0.73 2.02
C GLY A 306 -1.61 -1.40 3.13
N TRP A 307 -1.98 -2.65 2.89
CA TRP A 307 -2.98 -3.37 3.66
C TRP A 307 -2.41 -4.65 4.25
N GLY A 308 -2.62 -4.85 5.54
CA GLY A 308 -2.52 -6.14 6.18
C GLY A 308 -3.88 -6.83 6.24
N LEU A 309 -3.90 -8.14 6.37
CA LEU A 309 -5.10 -8.91 6.73
C LEU A 309 -5.09 -9.17 8.23
N ALA A 310 -6.09 -8.64 8.94
CA ALA A 310 -6.28 -8.82 10.37
C ALA A 310 -7.46 -9.75 10.63
N ILE A 311 -7.36 -10.55 11.69
CA ILE A 311 -8.42 -11.46 12.17
C ILE A 311 -9.12 -10.78 13.32
N ASN A 312 -10.45 -10.73 13.28
CA ASN A 312 -11.28 -10.22 14.38
C ASN A 312 -11.07 -11.08 15.63
N ALA A 313 -10.72 -10.46 16.75
CA ALA A 313 -10.46 -11.17 18.01
C ALA A 313 -11.71 -11.83 18.61
N ASP A 314 -12.90 -11.30 18.31
CA ASP A 314 -14.16 -11.74 18.92
C ASP A 314 -14.79 -12.98 18.26
N VAL A 315 -14.31 -13.40 17.08
CA VAL A 315 -14.80 -14.62 16.44
C VAL A 315 -14.24 -15.86 17.11
N ASP A 316 -14.97 -16.97 17.03
CA ASP A 316 -14.55 -18.22 17.65
C ASP A 316 -13.24 -18.75 17.09
N ARG A 317 -12.55 -19.58 17.87
CA ARG A 317 -11.23 -20.10 17.52
C ARG A 317 -11.22 -20.90 16.20
N GLY A 318 -12.31 -21.58 15.87
CA GLY A 318 -12.43 -22.33 14.60
C GLY A 318 -12.39 -21.37 13.41
N LYS A 319 -13.10 -20.26 13.50
CA LYS A 319 -13.07 -19.18 12.51
C LYS A 319 -11.71 -18.47 12.46
N GLN A 320 -11.06 -18.25 13.62
CA GLN A 320 -9.69 -17.67 13.64
C GLN A 320 -8.69 -18.56 12.89
N GLU A 321 -8.73 -19.89 13.11
CA GLU A 321 -7.87 -20.85 12.38
C GLU A 321 -8.21 -20.90 10.87
N ALA A 322 -9.49 -20.84 10.50
CA ALA A 322 -9.91 -20.76 9.10
C ALA A 322 -9.44 -19.46 8.43
N ALA A 323 -9.57 -18.34 9.13
CA ALA A 323 -9.10 -17.02 8.69
C ALA A 323 -7.57 -17.01 8.51
N TRP A 324 -6.83 -17.62 9.44
CA TRP A 324 -5.38 -17.77 9.33
C TRP A 324 -4.98 -18.65 8.12
N ALA A 325 -5.68 -19.76 7.89
CA ALA A 325 -5.44 -20.60 6.72
C ALA A 325 -5.70 -19.83 5.41
N TYR A 326 -6.75 -18.99 5.36
CA TYR A 326 -7.00 -18.11 4.23
C TYR A 326 -5.88 -17.07 4.03
N ILE A 327 -5.40 -16.45 5.11
CA ILE A 327 -4.28 -15.49 5.05
C ILE A 327 -3.04 -16.18 4.45
N LYS A 328 -2.66 -17.36 4.94
CA LYS A 328 -1.52 -18.11 4.41
C LYS A 328 -1.68 -18.42 2.92
N TRP A 329 -2.86 -18.86 2.53
CA TRP A 329 -3.19 -19.20 1.14
C TRP A 329 -3.12 -17.98 0.23
N VAL A 330 -3.83 -16.88 0.56
CA VAL A 330 -3.93 -15.70 -0.30
C VAL A 330 -2.62 -14.92 -0.39
N THR A 331 -1.73 -15.09 0.59
CA THR A 331 -0.39 -14.48 0.59
C THR A 331 0.71 -15.44 0.11
N SER A 332 0.37 -16.66 -0.27
CA SER A 332 1.35 -17.62 -0.85
C SER A 332 1.90 -17.11 -2.19
N PRO A 333 3.13 -17.51 -2.58
CA PRO A 333 3.73 -17.05 -3.85
C PRO A 333 2.86 -17.28 -5.07
N ALA A 334 2.21 -18.46 -5.15
CA ALA A 334 1.39 -18.85 -6.28
C ALA A 334 0.13 -17.97 -6.40
N ILE A 335 -0.57 -17.74 -5.30
CA ILE A 335 -1.79 -16.92 -5.29
C ILE A 335 -1.46 -15.43 -5.45
N GLN A 336 -0.36 -14.95 -4.84
CA GLN A 336 0.13 -13.59 -5.07
C GLN A 336 0.47 -13.34 -6.55
N LYS A 337 1.09 -14.30 -7.24
CA LYS A 337 1.31 -14.22 -8.70
C LYS A 337 -0.02 -14.13 -9.44
N GLU A 338 -0.97 -15.01 -9.15
CA GLU A 338 -2.29 -15.04 -9.79
C GLU A 338 -3.06 -13.74 -9.59
N LEU A 339 -3.12 -13.21 -8.36
CA LEU A 339 -3.70 -11.92 -8.04
C LEU A 339 -3.12 -10.80 -8.90
N ASN A 340 -1.79 -10.73 -8.98
CA ASN A 340 -1.10 -9.68 -9.71
C ASN A 340 -1.24 -9.83 -11.23
N LEU A 341 -1.32 -11.05 -11.77
CA LEU A 341 -1.68 -11.27 -13.18
C LEU A 341 -3.11 -10.79 -13.49
N GLN A 342 -4.00 -10.77 -12.50
CA GLN A 342 -5.36 -10.21 -12.63
C GLN A 342 -5.42 -8.69 -12.39
N GLY A 343 -4.29 -8.03 -12.12
CA GLY A 343 -4.19 -6.58 -11.95
C GLY A 343 -4.33 -6.08 -10.53
N ALA A 344 -4.19 -6.93 -9.51
CA ALA A 344 -4.27 -6.54 -8.10
C ALA A 344 -3.24 -5.50 -7.68
N SER A 345 -2.11 -5.42 -8.37
CA SER A 345 -0.97 -4.52 -8.06
C SER A 345 -0.54 -4.58 -6.59
N SER A 346 -0.64 -5.77 -6.00
CA SER A 346 -0.45 -6.05 -4.58
C SER A 346 0.83 -6.87 -4.42
N TYR A 347 1.90 -6.26 -3.92
CA TYR A 347 3.21 -6.89 -3.88
C TYR A 347 3.74 -6.92 -2.45
N ILE A 348 3.99 -8.12 -1.91
CA ILE A 348 4.67 -8.27 -0.63
C ILE A 348 5.93 -9.13 -0.72
N ARG A 349 6.08 -9.90 -1.83
CA ARG A 349 7.13 -10.89 -2.00
C ARG A 349 8.17 -10.46 -3.02
N LYS A 350 9.45 -10.72 -2.71
CA LYS A 350 10.58 -10.50 -3.62
C LYS A 350 10.47 -11.37 -4.88
N SER A 351 10.03 -12.62 -4.72
CA SER A 351 9.82 -13.57 -5.82
C SER A 351 8.76 -13.06 -6.82
N THR A 352 7.67 -12.46 -6.32
CA THR A 352 6.61 -11.89 -7.17
C THR A 352 7.14 -10.74 -8.04
N LEU A 353 7.96 -9.84 -7.48
CA LEU A 353 8.54 -8.72 -8.23
C LEU A 353 9.64 -9.14 -9.22
N LYS A 354 10.12 -10.38 -9.14
CA LYS A 354 11.10 -10.98 -10.05
C LYS A 354 10.50 -12.03 -11.00
N ASP A 355 9.20 -12.27 -10.91
CA ASP A 355 8.52 -13.27 -11.74
C ASP A 355 8.53 -12.86 -13.22
N PRO A 356 8.98 -13.73 -14.15
CA PRO A 356 9.11 -13.39 -15.56
C PRO A 356 7.80 -12.95 -16.23
N ASP A 357 6.67 -13.59 -15.89
CA ASP A 357 5.37 -13.27 -16.50
C ASP A 357 4.89 -11.90 -16.02
N LEU A 358 5.11 -11.59 -14.73
CA LEU A 358 4.78 -10.29 -14.17
C LEU A 358 5.71 -9.20 -14.70
N LEU A 359 7.01 -9.44 -14.84
CA LEU A 359 7.95 -8.51 -15.44
C LEU A 359 7.63 -8.20 -16.90
N ALA A 360 7.22 -9.22 -17.67
CA ALA A 360 6.78 -9.03 -19.05
C ALA A 360 5.52 -8.15 -19.14
N LYS A 361 4.58 -8.31 -18.19
CA LYS A 361 3.34 -7.55 -18.13
C LYS A 361 3.54 -6.15 -17.54
N TYR A 362 4.40 -6.02 -16.52
CA TYR A 362 4.63 -4.81 -15.74
C TYR A 362 6.13 -4.49 -15.65
N PRO A 363 6.72 -3.90 -16.69
CA PRO A 363 8.17 -3.63 -16.77
C PRO A 363 8.70 -2.69 -15.67
N TYR A 364 7.82 -2.01 -14.95
CA TYR A 364 8.15 -1.09 -13.85
C TYR A 364 8.39 -1.79 -12.49
N LEU A 365 8.17 -3.09 -12.36
CA LEU A 365 8.35 -3.81 -11.09
C LEU A 365 9.73 -3.64 -10.45
N PRO A 366 10.85 -3.49 -11.19
CA PRO A 366 12.15 -3.17 -10.59
C PRO A 366 12.15 -1.85 -9.80
N VAL A 367 11.39 -0.84 -10.24
CA VAL A 367 11.25 0.43 -9.51
C VAL A 367 10.54 0.21 -8.17
N ILE A 368 9.49 -0.63 -8.14
CA ILE A 368 8.78 -0.98 -6.91
C ILE A 368 9.72 -1.76 -5.96
N ALA A 369 10.48 -2.73 -6.50
CA ALA A 369 11.43 -3.50 -5.73
C ALA A 369 12.48 -2.60 -5.05
N GLU A 370 13.08 -1.67 -5.80
CA GLU A 370 14.03 -0.69 -5.27
C GLU A 370 13.38 0.24 -4.24
N SER A 371 12.14 0.65 -4.48
CA SER A 371 11.40 1.48 -3.52
C SER A 371 11.19 0.75 -2.19
N PHE A 372 10.93 -0.57 -2.18
CA PHE A 372 10.81 -1.34 -0.94
C PHE A 372 12.15 -1.55 -0.22
N GLU A 373 13.27 -1.68 -0.94
CA GLU A 373 14.60 -1.78 -0.31
C GLU A 373 14.97 -0.50 0.48
N HIS A 374 14.43 0.65 0.09
CA HIS A 374 14.61 1.95 0.74
C HIS A 374 13.31 2.47 1.36
N GLY A 375 12.39 1.57 1.68
CA GLY A 375 11.05 1.91 2.14
C GLY A 375 11.05 2.54 3.54
N ASN A 376 10.13 3.48 3.74
CA ASN A 376 9.85 4.12 5.02
C ASN A 376 8.36 3.98 5.34
N GLY A 377 8.02 3.12 6.29
CA GLY A 377 6.65 2.95 6.80
C GLY A 377 6.26 3.96 7.88
N GLU A 378 7.25 4.66 8.45
CA GLU A 378 7.03 5.57 9.60
C GLU A 378 6.78 7.03 9.17
N TYR A 379 6.80 7.35 7.88
CA TYR A 379 6.50 8.71 7.42
C TYR A 379 5.06 9.14 7.76
N ARG A 380 4.16 8.17 7.90
CA ARG A 380 2.85 8.28 8.56
C ARG A 380 2.95 7.59 9.92
N PRO A 381 2.78 8.31 11.04
CA PRO A 381 2.83 7.70 12.37
C PRO A 381 1.82 6.58 12.54
N ARG A 382 2.25 5.44 13.10
CA ARG A 382 1.39 4.26 13.35
C ARG A 382 0.90 4.20 14.79
N ILE A 383 0.60 5.35 15.37
CA ILE A 383 0.17 5.52 16.76
C ILE A 383 -1.37 5.65 16.85
N PRO A 384 -1.99 5.35 18.00
CA PRO A 384 -3.45 5.44 18.17
C PRO A 384 -4.04 6.80 17.83
N GLN A 385 -3.29 7.88 18.06
CA GLN A 385 -3.71 9.26 17.79
C GLN A 385 -3.65 9.64 16.30
N TYR A 386 -3.17 8.73 15.42
CA TYR A 386 -2.95 9.07 14.02
C TYR A 386 -4.22 9.52 13.27
N PRO A 387 -5.41 8.91 13.45
CA PRO A 387 -6.62 9.38 12.75
C PRO A 387 -6.90 10.87 13.01
N GLU A 388 -6.81 11.31 14.24
CA GLU A 388 -7.01 12.72 14.61
C GLU A 388 -5.89 13.62 14.09
N ILE A 389 -4.64 13.15 14.12
CA ILE A 389 -3.50 13.88 13.53
C ILE A 389 -3.69 14.05 12.03
N GLN A 390 -4.14 13.01 11.36
CA GLN A 390 -4.41 13.04 9.92
C GLN A 390 -5.49 14.07 9.56
N ASP A 391 -6.57 14.14 10.32
CA ASP A 391 -7.63 15.15 10.13
C ASP A 391 -7.13 16.57 10.40
N ILE A 392 -6.38 16.77 11.48
CA ILE A 392 -5.74 18.05 11.80
C ILE A 392 -4.82 18.52 10.66
N LEU A 393 -4.01 17.62 10.12
CA LEU A 393 -3.12 17.91 8.98
C LEU A 393 -3.90 18.16 7.70
N GLY A 394 -4.95 17.37 7.44
CA GLY A 394 -5.83 17.55 6.28
C GLY A 394 -6.46 18.92 6.24
N ASP A 395 -6.96 19.40 7.38
CA ASP A 395 -7.51 20.75 7.53
C ASP A 395 -6.42 21.81 7.29
N ALA A 396 -5.25 21.66 7.90
CA ALA A 396 -4.19 22.65 7.83
C ALA A 396 -3.60 22.79 6.42
N VAL A 397 -3.30 21.66 5.78
CA VAL A 397 -2.70 21.63 4.44
C VAL A 397 -3.69 22.14 3.39
N ASN A 398 -4.94 21.65 3.40
CA ASN A 398 -5.96 22.14 2.47
C ASN A 398 -6.19 23.66 2.59
N ALA A 399 -6.27 24.21 3.81
CA ALA A 399 -6.42 25.65 4.01
C ALA A 399 -5.24 26.45 3.42
N VAL A 400 -4.02 25.88 3.45
CA VAL A 400 -2.85 26.51 2.80
C VAL A 400 -2.98 26.42 1.28
N LEU A 401 -3.39 25.28 0.73
CA LEU A 401 -3.58 25.12 -0.72
C LEU A 401 -4.68 26.04 -1.26
N ALA A 402 -5.77 26.19 -0.53
CA ALA A 402 -6.85 27.13 -0.86
C ALA A 402 -6.42 28.60 -0.78
N GLY A 403 -5.31 28.92 -0.12
CA GLY A 403 -4.86 30.31 0.07
C GLY A 403 -5.43 31.00 1.30
N ASP A 404 -6.16 30.27 2.16
CA ASP A 404 -6.83 30.80 3.34
C ASP A 404 -5.85 31.05 4.50
N ARG A 405 -4.71 30.38 4.52
CA ARG A 405 -3.71 30.46 5.59
C ARG A 405 -2.27 30.43 5.08
N ASP A 406 -1.39 31.11 5.79
CA ASP A 406 0.06 30.98 5.64
C ASP A 406 0.53 29.60 6.14
N PRO A 407 1.51 28.94 5.48
CA PRO A 407 2.02 27.63 5.87
C PRO A 407 2.49 27.55 7.34
N LYS A 408 3.21 28.58 7.84
CA LYS A 408 3.69 28.58 9.21
C LYS A 408 2.53 28.68 10.21
N GLN A 409 1.58 29.58 9.96
CA GLN A 409 0.41 29.75 10.83
C GLN A 409 -0.48 28.50 10.85
N ALA A 410 -0.67 27.86 9.70
CA ALA A 410 -1.45 26.63 9.60
C ALA A 410 -0.81 25.50 10.41
N LEU A 411 0.52 25.29 10.25
CA LEU A 411 1.23 24.25 10.98
C LEU A 411 1.40 24.54 12.47
N ASP A 412 1.49 25.82 12.90
CA ASP A 412 1.48 26.19 14.33
C ASP A 412 0.14 25.83 14.98
N ALA A 413 -0.96 26.12 14.29
CA ALA A 413 -2.28 25.75 14.78
C ALA A 413 -2.49 24.22 14.82
N ALA A 414 -1.98 23.50 13.81
CA ALA A 414 -2.00 22.05 13.76
C ALA A 414 -1.15 21.42 14.89
N GLN A 415 0.05 21.97 15.15
CA GLN A 415 0.90 21.56 16.26
C GLN A 415 0.19 21.67 17.60
N ALA A 416 -0.45 22.82 17.87
CA ALA A 416 -1.16 23.04 19.12
C ALA A 416 -2.31 22.03 19.32
N LYS A 417 -3.07 21.74 18.27
CA LYS A 417 -4.14 20.72 18.32
C LYS A 417 -3.58 19.31 18.53
N ALA A 418 -2.56 18.92 17.76
CA ALA A 418 -1.96 17.60 17.89
C ALA A 418 -1.29 17.39 19.26
N GLN A 419 -0.66 18.43 19.82
CA GLN A 419 -0.05 18.37 21.15
C GLN A 419 -1.06 18.04 22.26
N ALA A 420 -2.33 18.41 22.09
CA ALA A 420 -3.39 18.12 23.06
C ALA A 420 -3.83 16.65 23.08
N LEU A 421 -3.37 15.84 22.12
CA LEU A 421 -3.65 14.39 22.04
C LEU A 421 -2.63 13.56 22.85
N PHE A 422 -1.54 14.17 23.35
CA PHE A 422 -0.42 13.53 24.06
C PHE A 422 -0.34 14.00 25.52
#